data_e1043b040644da02314be4f1cd4f1807
#
_entry.id   e1043b040644da02314be4f1cd4f1807
#
_cell.length_a   1.000
_cell.length_b   1.000
_cell.length_c   1.000
_cell.angle_alpha   90.00
_cell.angle_beta   90.00
_cell.angle_gamma   90.00
#
_symmetry.space_group_name_H-M   'P 1'
#
loop_
_entity.id
_entity.type
_entity.pdbx_description
1 polymer ?
#
loop_
_entity_poly.entity_id
_entity_poly.type
_entity_poly.pdbx_seq_one_letter_code
_entity_poly.pdbx_strand_id
1 'polypeptide(L)'
;RLRDSLWALPALITATPHEANLLQTLHSDIGQYPELCELLSSALVESPPVVIRDGGALADGYDQELAELRDISEIAREYLVDIERREREATGLSTLKVGYNRVHGYYIEISRQQSDQAPDTYQRRQTLKNVERFITPELKQFEDKALSSRSRALAREKFLYEALVERIAEDLLPLQTTSRAICDLDVLACFGERANALSLSRPTFSEQAQLDISNGRHPVVEQVSDKPFIANNTLLNEDRRMLLITGPNMGGKSTYMRQNALIVLLAHCGAFVPADSVSLSLVDRIFTRIGSSDDLASGLSTFMVEMTETANILHNASEKSLVLMDEIGRGTATYDGLAIAWSTLEYLHDLSKCRTLFATHYHELTHLQKTLAQLRCHAMQV
;
A
#
# COMPACT_ATOMS: atom_id res chain seq x y z
N ARG A 1 10.88 -13.42 3.55
CA ARG A 1 9.74 -13.08 2.67
C ARG A 1 9.89 -13.68 1.28
N LEU A 2 10.91 -13.30 0.45
CA LEU A 2 11.05 -13.86 -0.91
C LEU A 2 11.10 -15.39 -0.88
N ARG A 3 11.97 -15.99 -0.05
CA ARG A 3 12.05 -17.45 0.16
C ARG A 3 10.68 -18.07 0.40
N ASP A 4 9.93 -17.54 1.36
CA ASP A 4 8.65 -18.10 1.79
C ASP A 4 7.57 -17.93 0.69
N SER A 5 7.61 -16.81 -0.05
CA SER A 5 6.73 -16.59 -1.21
C SER A 5 7.01 -17.60 -2.32
N LEU A 6 8.28 -17.86 -2.63
CA LEU A 6 8.65 -18.83 -3.68
C LEU A 6 8.22 -20.26 -3.31
N TRP A 7 8.28 -20.63 -2.03
CA TRP A 7 7.79 -21.91 -1.54
C TRP A 7 6.27 -22.10 -1.68
N ALA A 8 5.50 -21.01 -1.71
CA ALA A 8 4.05 -21.06 -1.87
C ALA A 8 3.60 -21.20 -3.34
N LEU A 9 4.47 -20.90 -4.33
CA LEU A 9 4.10 -20.87 -5.75
C LEU A 9 3.53 -22.20 -6.29
N PRO A 10 4.08 -23.38 -5.99
CA PRO A 10 3.53 -24.65 -6.50
C PRO A 10 2.09 -24.89 -6.02
N ALA A 11 1.77 -24.53 -4.77
CA ALA A 11 0.42 -24.65 -4.25
C ALA A 11 -0.54 -23.67 -4.92
N LEU A 12 -0.09 -22.42 -5.15
CA LEU A 12 -0.87 -21.40 -5.86
C LEU A 12 -1.15 -21.83 -7.30
N ILE A 13 -0.15 -22.32 -8.03
CA ILE A 13 -0.29 -22.84 -9.40
C ILE A 13 -1.34 -23.93 -9.43
N THR A 14 -1.26 -24.89 -8.50
CA THR A 14 -2.21 -26.03 -8.43
C THR A 14 -3.64 -25.57 -8.14
N ALA A 15 -3.81 -24.51 -7.33
CA ALA A 15 -5.11 -23.97 -6.97
C ALA A 15 -5.72 -23.05 -8.05
N THR A 16 -4.94 -22.58 -9.03
CA THR A 16 -5.41 -21.67 -10.06
C THR A 16 -6.23 -22.41 -11.13
N PRO A 17 -7.52 -22.06 -11.38
CA PRO A 17 -8.34 -22.69 -12.39
C PRO A 17 -7.80 -22.42 -13.80
N HIS A 18 -8.04 -23.34 -14.75
CA HIS A 18 -7.55 -23.24 -16.14
C HIS A 18 -8.67 -23.03 -17.18
N GLU A 19 -9.90 -22.78 -16.74
CA GLU A 19 -11.07 -22.78 -17.63
C GLU A 19 -11.18 -21.53 -18.52
N ALA A 20 -10.58 -20.40 -18.10
CA ALA A 20 -10.61 -19.14 -18.83
C ALA A 20 -9.23 -18.79 -19.42
N ASN A 21 -9.20 -18.21 -20.64
CA ASN A 21 -7.96 -17.84 -21.33
C ASN A 21 -7.04 -16.94 -20.48
N LEU A 22 -7.61 -15.97 -19.77
CA LEU A 22 -6.83 -15.10 -18.89
C LEU A 22 -6.17 -15.89 -17.75
N LEU A 23 -6.91 -16.80 -17.10
CA LEU A 23 -6.36 -17.63 -16.03
C LEU A 23 -5.29 -18.60 -16.55
N GLN A 24 -5.41 -19.12 -17.78
CA GLN A 24 -4.36 -19.90 -18.42
C GLN A 24 -3.08 -19.09 -18.62
N THR A 25 -3.21 -17.84 -19.08
CA THR A 25 -2.06 -16.93 -19.24
C THR A 25 -1.41 -16.66 -17.88
N LEU A 26 -2.19 -16.26 -16.88
CA LEU A 26 -1.65 -16.02 -15.52
C LEU A 26 -0.99 -17.25 -14.92
N HIS A 27 -1.58 -18.42 -15.11
CA HIS A 27 -0.99 -19.69 -14.69
C HIS A 27 0.37 -19.98 -15.37
N SER A 28 0.50 -19.69 -16.66
CA SER A 28 1.77 -19.86 -17.39
C SER A 28 2.83 -18.83 -16.99
N ASP A 29 2.43 -17.64 -16.56
CA ASP A 29 3.31 -16.56 -16.16
C ASP A 29 3.82 -16.73 -14.71
N ILE A 30 3.16 -17.56 -13.91
CA ILE A 30 3.65 -17.93 -12.57
C ILE A 30 4.72 -19.00 -12.71
N GLY A 31 5.99 -18.57 -12.58
CA GLY A 31 7.14 -19.47 -12.64
C GLY A 31 7.33 -20.32 -11.41
N GLN A 32 8.14 -21.36 -11.54
CA GLN A 32 8.65 -22.16 -10.42
C GLN A 32 10.17 -21.95 -10.33
N TYR A 33 10.67 -21.77 -9.11
CA TYR A 33 12.08 -21.42 -8.87
C TYR A 33 12.73 -22.37 -7.83
N PRO A 34 12.78 -23.69 -8.10
CA PRO A 34 13.26 -24.68 -7.12
C PRO A 34 14.73 -24.41 -6.70
N GLU A 35 15.61 -24.12 -7.64
CA GLU A 35 17.02 -23.83 -7.36
C GLU A 35 17.18 -22.58 -6.48
N LEU A 36 16.42 -21.53 -6.76
CA LEU A 36 16.43 -20.30 -5.96
C LEU A 36 15.83 -20.53 -4.56
N CYS A 37 14.80 -21.36 -4.46
CA CYS A 37 14.23 -21.78 -3.17
C CYS A 37 15.25 -22.53 -2.31
N GLU A 38 15.97 -23.50 -2.89
CA GLU A 38 17.00 -24.26 -2.21
C GLU A 38 18.17 -23.37 -1.79
N LEU A 39 18.64 -22.50 -2.70
CA LEU A 39 19.68 -21.54 -2.41
C LEU A 39 19.32 -20.62 -1.23
N LEU A 40 18.14 -20.00 -1.26
CA LEU A 40 17.70 -19.11 -0.18
C LEU A 40 17.45 -19.85 1.13
N SER A 41 17.06 -21.12 1.08
CA SER A 41 16.83 -21.94 2.27
C SER A 41 18.14 -22.41 2.91
N SER A 42 19.16 -22.68 2.11
CA SER A 42 20.50 -23.03 2.62
C SER A 42 21.28 -21.79 3.08
N ALA A 43 21.10 -20.65 2.42
CA ALA A 43 21.86 -19.45 2.70
C ALA A 43 21.36 -18.64 3.90
N LEU A 44 20.04 -18.58 4.11
CA LEU A 44 19.43 -17.69 5.10
C LEU A 44 19.00 -18.44 6.35
N VAL A 45 19.21 -17.82 7.51
CA VAL A 45 18.60 -18.31 8.76
C VAL A 45 17.05 -18.24 8.70
N GLU A 46 16.37 -18.92 9.59
CA GLU A 46 14.91 -18.94 9.63
C GLU A 46 14.31 -17.53 9.79
N SER A 47 14.86 -16.75 10.71
CA SER A 47 14.44 -15.37 11.00
C SER A 47 15.63 -14.41 10.87
N PRO A 48 15.95 -13.93 9.64
CA PRO A 48 17.08 -13.04 9.41
C PRO A 48 16.83 -11.67 10.07
N PRO A 49 17.90 -10.99 10.53
CA PRO A 49 17.81 -9.63 11.04
C PRO A 49 17.35 -8.65 9.94
N VAL A 50 16.74 -7.55 10.35
CA VAL A 50 16.24 -6.51 9.42
C VAL A 50 17.40 -5.82 8.70
N VAL A 51 18.57 -5.74 9.33
CA VAL A 51 19.74 -5.02 8.82
C VAL A 51 20.95 -5.94 8.77
N ILE A 52 21.48 -6.18 7.58
CA ILE A 52 22.68 -7.03 7.37
C ILE A 52 23.93 -6.54 8.14
N ARG A 53 24.01 -5.22 8.42
CA ARG A 53 25.12 -4.61 9.16
C ARG A 53 25.35 -5.23 10.54
N ASP A 54 24.32 -5.78 11.15
CA ASP A 54 24.40 -6.34 12.49
C ASP A 54 24.90 -7.79 12.49
N GLY A 55 24.98 -8.41 11.30
CA GLY A 55 25.36 -9.81 11.09
C GLY A 55 24.28 -10.81 11.47
N GLY A 56 24.50 -12.09 11.19
CA GLY A 56 23.59 -13.17 11.57
C GLY A 56 22.41 -13.39 10.58
N ALA A 57 22.52 -12.91 9.35
CA ALA A 57 21.54 -13.16 8.30
C ALA A 57 21.76 -14.50 7.58
N LEU A 58 23.01 -14.91 7.42
CA LEU A 58 23.39 -16.14 6.75
C LEU A 58 23.51 -17.32 7.74
N ALA A 59 23.10 -18.50 7.29
CA ALA A 59 23.19 -19.73 8.07
C ALA A 59 24.67 -20.17 8.24
N ASP A 60 25.01 -20.75 9.36
CA ASP A 60 26.40 -21.15 9.67
C ASP A 60 26.94 -22.23 8.71
N GLY A 61 26.07 -23.09 8.19
CA GLY A 61 26.43 -24.12 7.22
C GLY A 61 26.59 -23.63 5.77
N TYR A 62 26.32 -22.35 5.48
CA TYR A 62 26.35 -21.82 4.12
C TYR A 62 27.79 -21.54 3.61
N ASP A 63 28.65 -21.07 4.47
CA ASP A 63 30.05 -20.77 4.13
C ASP A 63 30.98 -21.17 5.28
N GLN A 64 31.97 -22.03 4.98
CA GLN A 64 32.88 -22.56 5.97
C GLN A 64 33.75 -21.48 6.63
N GLU A 65 34.24 -20.50 5.84
CA GLU A 65 35.09 -19.42 6.38
C GLU A 65 34.27 -18.53 7.36
N LEU A 66 33.02 -18.26 7.02
CA LEU A 66 32.11 -17.51 7.90
C LEU A 66 31.88 -18.27 9.21
N ALA A 67 31.62 -19.57 9.15
CA ALA A 67 31.41 -20.41 10.32
C ALA A 67 32.69 -20.39 11.23
N GLU A 68 33.87 -20.62 10.68
CA GLU A 68 35.14 -20.57 11.44
C GLU A 68 35.36 -19.20 12.12
N LEU A 69 35.03 -18.09 11.42
CA LEU A 69 35.15 -16.74 12.00
C LEU A 69 34.14 -16.47 13.12
N ARG A 70 32.95 -17.05 13.04
CA ARG A 70 31.92 -16.97 14.09
C ARG A 70 32.27 -17.83 15.30
N ASP A 71 32.77 -19.04 15.09
CA ASP A 71 33.23 -19.94 16.15
C ASP A 71 34.34 -19.29 16.99
N ILE A 72 35.32 -18.61 16.36
CA ILE A 72 36.29 -17.82 17.08
C ILE A 72 35.68 -16.76 17.97
N SER A 73 34.58 -16.15 17.54
CA SER A 73 33.84 -15.14 18.31
C SER A 73 33.02 -15.74 19.47
N GLU A 74 32.51 -16.96 19.34
CA GLU A 74 31.85 -17.69 20.43
C GLU A 74 32.84 -18.25 21.45
N ILE A 75 33.90 -18.90 21.01
CA ILE A 75 35.00 -19.32 21.87
C ILE A 75 35.54 -18.13 22.67
N ALA A 76 35.54 -16.94 22.06
CA ALA A 76 35.92 -15.70 22.70
C ALA A 76 35.05 -15.37 23.92
N ARG A 77 33.75 -15.68 23.87
CA ARG A 77 32.85 -15.42 25.00
C ARG A 77 33.10 -16.39 26.17
N GLU A 78 33.28 -17.65 25.85
CA GLU A 78 33.62 -18.68 26.85
C GLU A 78 34.98 -18.40 27.51
N TYR A 79 35.97 -18.00 26.70
CA TYR A 79 37.29 -17.60 27.19
C TYR A 79 37.26 -16.41 28.17
N LEU A 80 36.39 -15.43 27.96
CA LEU A 80 36.22 -14.33 28.93
C LEU A 80 35.67 -14.78 30.26
N VAL A 81 34.78 -15.73 30.28
CA VAL A 81 34.23 -16.32 31.50
C VAL A 81 35.35 -17.11 32.24
N ASP A 82 36.18 -17.81 31.47
CA ASP A 82 37.32 -18.54 32.05
C ASP A 82 38.40 -17.60 32.58
N ILE A 83 38.73 -16.52 31.86
CA ILE A 83 39.63 -15.47 32.38
C ILE A 83 39.09 -14.90 33.69
N GLU A 84 37.79 -14.52 33.76
CA GLU A 84 37.20 -13.99 34.96
C GLU A 84 37.36 -14.93 36.16
N ARG A 85 37.10 -16.21 35.93
CA ARG A 85 37.24 -17.24 36.94
C ARG A 85 38.72 -17.39 37.39
N ARG A 86 39.67 -17.56 36.45
CA ARG A 86 41.11 -17.71 36.74
C ARG A 86 41.70 -16.51 37.44
N GLU A 87 41.38 -15.31 36.96
CA GLU A 87 41.88 -14.07 37.58
C GLU A 87 41.29 -13.83 38.96
N ARG A 88 40.03 -14.20 39.17
CA ARG A 88 39.38 -14.10 40.49
C ARG A 88 40.02 -15.09 41.51
N GLU A 89 40.34 -16.30 41.05
CA GLU A 89 41.00 -17.33 41.86
C GLU A 89 42.44 -16.92 42.16
N ALA A 90 43.21 -16.41 41.18
CA ALA A 90 44.60 -16.03 41.32
C ALA A 90 44.79 -14.77 42.20
N THR A 91 43.91 -13.80 42.11
CA THR A 91 44.04 -12.52 42.84
C THR A 91 43.25 -12.51 44.17
N GLY A 92 42.33 -13.42 44.39
CA GLY A 92 41.44 -13.41 45.56
C GLY A 92 40.43 -12.27 45.57
N LEU A 93 40.32 -11.49 44.51
CA LEU A 93 39.42 -10.31 44.41
C LEU A 93 38.01 -10.72 44.10
N SER A 94 37.14 -10.78 45.09
CA SER A 94 35.73 -11.22 44.95
C SER A 94 34.87 -10.35 44.05
N THR A 95 35.23 -9.08 43.87
CA THR A 95 34.49 -8.10 43.04
C THR A 95 34.96 -8.04 41.61
N LEU A 96 36.01 -8.78 41.25
CA LEU A 96 36.58 -8.82 39.89
C LEU A 96 35.52 -9.32 38.90
N LYS A 97 35.34 -8.56 37.82
CA LYS A 97 34.47 -8.89 36.70
C LYS A 97 35.21 -8.59 35.36
N VAL A 98 35.03 -9.45 34.37
CA VAL A 98 35.48 -9.15 33.00
C VAL A 98 34.28 -8.63 32.19
N GLY A 99 34.50 -7.53 31.47
CA GLY A 99 33.46 -6.91 30.69
C GLY A 99 33.98 -6.32 29.38
N TYR A 100 33.01 -5.90 28.53
CA TYR A 100 33.29 -5.25 27.26
C TYR A 100 32.55 -3.91 27.15
N ASN A 101 33.22 -2.91 26.62
CA ASN A 101 32.64 -1.60 26.29
C ASN A 101 33.01 -1.20 24.86
N ARG A 102 32.05 -0.69 24.08
CA ARG A 102 32.30 -0.29 22.68
C ARG A 102 33.40 0.76 22.49
N VAL A 103 33.62 1.62 23.48
CA VAL A 103 34.61 2.71 23.40
C VAL A 103 35.99 2.25 23.89
N HIS A 104 36.02 1.43 24.95
CA HIS A 104 37.24 1.07 25.67
C HIS A 104 37.65 -0.42 25.49
N GLY A 105 36.86 -1.22 24.74
CA GLY A 105 37.15 -2.64 24.53
C GLY A 105 36.91 -3.50 25.78
N TYR A 106 37.68 -4.60 25.88
CA TYR A 106 37.61 -5.51 27.01
C TYR A 106 38.35 -4.96 28.23
N TYR A 107 37.84 -5.22 29.44
CA TYR A 107 38.43 -4.76 30.69
C TYR A 107 38.11 -5.71 31.81
N ILE A 108 39.01 -5.69 32.82
CA ILE A 108 38.78 -6.25 34.15
C ILE A 108 38.33 -5.12 35.06
N GLU A 109 37.19 -5.25 35.67
CA GLU A 109 36.61 -4.26 36.57
C GLU A 109 36.76 -4.75 38.02
N ILE A 110 37.33 -3.90 38.88
CA ILE A 110 37.55 -4.17 40.32
C ILE A 110 36.93 -3.01 41.08
N SER A 111 36.33 -3.29 42.25
CA SER A 111 35.83 -2.23 43.15
C SER A 111 36.97 -1.34 43.60
N ARG A 112 36.72 -0.04 43.74
CA ARG A 112 37.72 0.94 44.19
C ARG A 112 38.33 0.60 45.55
N GLN A 113 37.59 -0.09 46.41
CA GLN A 113 38.09 -0.54 47.71
C GLN A 113 39.17 -1.63 47.63
N GLN A 114 39.15 -2.38 46.54
CA GLN A 114 40.12 -3.51 46.28
C GLN A 114 41.14 -3.18 45.19
N SER A 115 41.05 -1.97 44.58
CA SER A 115 41.90 -1.64 43.41
C SER A 115 43.39 -1.59 43.77
N ASP A 116 43.77 -1.29 44.99
CA ASP A 116 45.16 -1.27 45.46
C ASP A 116 45.77 -2.68 45.65
N GLN A 117 44.92 -3.70 45.61
CA GLN A 117 45.28 -5.12 45.61
C GLN A 117 45.47 -5.73 44.22
N ALA A 118 45.25 -4.91 43.20
CA ALA A 118 45.42 -5.36 41.81
C ALA A 118 46.91 -5.70 41.53
N PRO A 119 47.25 -6.83 40.86
CA PRO A 119 48.61 -7.16 40.50
C PRO A 119 49.30 -6.08 39.67
N ASP A 120 50.63 -5.95 39.78
CA ASP A 120 51.43 -5.01 38.96
C ASP A 120 51.32 -5.22 37.45
N THR A 121 50.91 -6.41 37.05
CA THR A 121 50.66 -6.76 35.63
C THR A 121 49.42 -6.14 35.06
N TYR A 122 48.49 -5.61 35.89
CA TYR A 122 47.28 -4.97 35.48
C TYR A 122 47.54 -3.50 35.13
N GLN A 123 47.35 -3.15 33.86
CA GLN A 123 47.48 -1.77 33.40
C GLN A 123 46.11 -1.08 33.57
N ARG A 124 46.10 0.03 34.32
CA ARG A 124 44.88 0.84 34.55
C ARG A 124 44.44 1.48 33.23
N ARG A 125 43.19 1.23 32.85
CA ARG A 125 42.59 1.73 31.61
C ARG A 125 41.61 2.89 31.88
N GLN A 126 40.84 2.81 32.97
CA GLN A 126 39.84 3.83 33.32
C GLN A 126 39.54 3.83 34.84
N THR A 127 39.43 5.01 35.43
CA THR A 127 38.95 5.19 36.80
C THR A 127 37.52 5.75 36.78
N LEU A 128 36.58 5.06 37.42
CA LEU A 128 35.19 5.46 37.60
C LEU A 128 34.92 5.77 39.09
N LYS A 129 33.72 6.26 39.40
CA LYS A 129 33.36 6.69 40.77
C LYS A 129 33.53 5.57 41.82
N ASN A 130 33.11 4.34 41.48
CA ASN A 130 33.04 3.21 42.41
C ASN A 130 33.93 2.02 42.00
N VAL A 131 34.48 2.00 40.80
CA VAL A 131 35.25 0.89 40.23
C VAL A 131 36.43 1.41 39.43
N GLU A 132 37.45 0.60 39.29
CA GLU A 132 38.57 0.81 38.37
C GLU A 132 38.62 -0.28 37.35
N ARG A 133 39.01 0.08 36.12
CA ARG A 133 39.10 -0.83 34.98
C ARG A 133 40.54 -1.00 34.56
N PHE A 134 40.95 -2.23 34.39
CA PHE A 134 42.27 -2.65 34.05
C PHE A 134 42.28 -3.49 32.78
N ILE A 135 43.42 -3.65 32.16
CA ILE A 135 43.70 -4.57 31.08
C ILE A 135 44.97 -5.34 31.35
N THR A 136 45.01 -6.62 31.04
CA THR A 136 46.21 -7.44 31.08
C THR A 136 46.75 -7.61 29.67
N PRO A 137 48.09 -7.95 29.47
CA PRO A 137 48.61 -8.27 28.16
C PRO A 137 47.86 -9.42 27.47
N GLU A 138 47.44 -10.42 28.24
CA GLU A 138 46.68 -11.57 27.74
C GLU A 138 45.31 -11.12 27.22
N LEU A 139 44.59 -10.32 28.01
CA LEU A 139 43.26 -9.79 27.61
C LEU A 139 43.36 -8.86 26.40
N LYS A 140 44.47 -8.11 26.24
CA LYS A 140 44.72 -7.26 25.08
C LYS A 140 44.97 -8.07 23.81
N GLN A 141 45.82 -9.10 23.85
CA GLN A 141 46.04 -10.00 22.71
C GLN A 141 44.76 -10.70 22.29
N PHE A 142 43.96 -11.10 23.26
CA PHE A 142 42.66 -11.67 23.04
C PHE A 142 41.67 -10.65 22.38
N GLU A 143 41.63 -9.40 22.88
CA GLU A 143 40.84 -8.30 22.31
C GLU A 143 41.15 -8.12 20.82
N ASP A 144 42.44 -8.02 20.48
CA ASP A 144 42.86 -7.80 19.09
C ASP A 144 42.40 -8.95 18.16
N LYS A 145 42.50 -10.20 18.64
CA LYS A 145 42.07 -11.39 17.89
C LYS A 145 40.53 -11.46 17.75
N ALA A 146 39.79 -11.23 18.82
CA ALA A 146 38.31 -11.32 18.81
C ALA A 146 37.68 -10.21 17.97
N LEU A 147 38.15 -8.97 18.10
CA LEU A 147 37.65 -7.84 17.30
C LEU A 147 37.99 -8.00 15.80
N SER A 148 39.19 -8.50 15.49
CA SER A 148 39.60 -8.80 14.11
C SER A 148 38.68 -9.88 13.51
N SER A 149 38.45 -10.99 14.21
CA SER A 149 37.60 -12.09 13.73
C SER A 149 36.15 -11.63 13.52
N ARG A 150 35.61 -10.85 14.44
CA ARG A 150 34.24 -10.28 14.31
C ARG A 150 34.14 -9.34 13.10
N SER A 151 35.10 -8.46 12.91
CA SER A 151 35.13 -7.55 11.76
C SER A 151 35.24 -8.31 10.43
N ARG A 152 36.07 -9.36 10.40
CA ARG A 152 36.21 -10.23 9.23
C ARG A 152 34.92 -11.03 8.96
N ALA A 153 34.26 -11.55 10.00
CA ALA A 153 33.01 -12.26 9.86
C ALA A 153 31.91 -11.36 9.25
N LEU A 154 31.78 -10.12 9.72
CA LEU A 154 30.83 -9.16 9.16
C LEU A 154 31.16 -8.80 7.70
N ALA A 155 32.43 -8.62 7.37
CA ALA A 155 32.84 -8.33 6.00
C ALA A 155 32.60 -9.53 5.07
N ARG A 156 32.86 -10.76 5.53
CA ARG A 156 32.59 -11.99 4.79
C ARG A 156 31.10 -12.19 4.57
N GLU A 157 30.29 -12.01 5.61
CA GLU A 157 28.84 -12.13 5.54
C GLU A 157 28.24 -11.11 4.57
N LYS A 158 28.73 -9.86 4.59
CA LYS A 158 28.31 -8.83 3.63
C LYS A 158 28.66 -9.25 2.19
N PHE A 159 29.85 -9.71 1.94
CA PHE A 159 30.29 -10.19 0.62
C PHE A 159 29.40 -11.32 0.09
N LEU A 160 29.12 -12.32 0.93
CA LEU A 160 28.26 -13.45 0.57
C LEU A 160 26.82 -13.02 0.32
N TYR A 161 26.32 -12.06 1.11
CA TYR A 161 24.99 -11.50 0.92
C TYR A 161 24.88 -10.72 -0.40
N GLU A 162 25.89 -9.93 -0.76
CA GLU A 162 25.94 -9.22 -2.03
C GLU A 162 25.94 -10.21 -3.21
N ALA A 163 26.73 -11.27 -3.14
CA ALA A 163 26.74 -12.35 -4.14
C ALA A 163 25.37 -13.06 -4.24
N LEU A 164 24.70 -13.28 -3.12
CA LEU A 164 23.35 -13.84 -3.11
C LEU A 164 22.33 -12.91 -3.80
N VAL A 165 22.42 -11.61 -3.56
CA VAL A 165 21.57 -10.60 -4.23
C VAL A 165 21.84 -10.57 -5.74
N GLU A 166 23.10 -10.64 -6.16
CA GLU A 166 23.47 -10.72 -7.59
C GLU A 166 22.89 -11.97 -8.24
N ARG A 167 22.95 -13.12 -7.58
CA ARG A 167 22.35 -14.36 -8.09
C ARG A 167 20.81 -14.26 -8.22
N ILE A 168 20.14 -13.63 -7.26
CA ILE A 168 18.69 -13.37 -7.36
C ILE A 168 18.38 -12.44 -8.54
N ALA A 169 19.25 -11.47 -8.80
CA ALA A 169 19.06 -10.50 -9.88
C ALA A 169 19.10 -11.14 -11.29
N GLU A 170 19.76 -12.29 -11.45
CA GLU A 170 19.73 -13.03 -12.71
C GLU A 170 18.33 -13.50 -13.09
N ASP A 171 17.48 -13.80 -12.10
CA ASP A 171 16.09 -14.22 -12.28
C ASP A 171 15.09 -13.04 -12.17
N LEU A 172 15.56 -11.78 -12.19
CA LEU A 172 14.71 -10.60 -11.92
C LEU A 172 13.50 -10.49 -12.85
N LEU A 173 13.69 -10.65 -14.17
CA LEU A 173 12.60 -10.53 -15.13
C LEU A 173 11.54 -11.63 -14.96
N PRO A 174 11.88 -12.91 -14.86
CA PRO A 174 10.93 -13.96 -14.54
C PRO A 174 10.19 -13.73 -13.20
N LEU A 175 10.90 -13.30 -12.16
CA LEU A 175 10.30 -12.97 -10.86
C LEU A 175 9.31 -11.80 -10.95
N GLN A 176 9.60 -10.78 -11.75
CA GLN A 176 8.69 -9.66 -12.00
C GLN A 176 7.45 -10.11 -12.76
N THR A 177 7.57 -11.00 -13.76
CA THR A 177 6.44 -11.58 -14.49
C THR A 177 5.55 -12.36 -13.54
N THR A 178 6.11 -13.25 -12.75
CA THR A 178 5.39 -13.99 -11.70
C THR A 178 4.69 -13.07 -10.71
N SER A 179 5.37 -12.02 -10.25
CA SER A 179 4.78 -11.05 -9.32
C SER A 179 3.57 -10.33 -9.91
N ARG A 180 3.63 -9.92 -11.18
CA ARG A 180 2.49 -9.31 -11.89
C ARG A 180 1.31 -10.28 -12.01
N ALA A 181 1.59 -11.51 -12.45
CA ALA A 181 0.56 -12.53 -12.57
C ALA A 181 -0.15 -12.83 -11.23
N ILE A 182 0.60 -12.86 -10.12
CA ILE A 182 0.03 -13.01 -8.78
C ILE A 182 -0.82 -11.79 -8.40
N CYS A 183 -0.38 -10.57 -8.69
CA CYS A 183 -1.17 -9.36 -8.43
C CYS A 183 -2.49 -9.37 -9.21
N ASP A 184 -2.47 -9.74 -10.48
CA ASP A 184 -3.68 -9.83 -11.29
C ASP A 184 -4.62 -10.92 -10.77
N LEU A 185 -4.08 -12.07 -10.38
CA LEU A 185 -4.85 -13.16 -9.79
C LEU A 185 -5.50 -12.76 -8.46
N ASP A 186 -4.78 -12.04 -7.60
CA ASP A 186 -5.30 -11.52 -6.32
C ASP A 186 -6.48 -10.55 -6.53
N VAL A 187 -6.35 -9.63 -7.52
CA VAL A 187 -7.44 -8.72 -7.89
C VAL A 187 -8.66 -9.49 -8.40
N LEU A 188 -8.47 -10.48 -9.28
CA LEU A 188 -9.57 -11.30 -9.81
C LEU A 188 -10.25 -12.10 -8.70
N ALA A 189 -9.49 -12.68 -7.79
CA ALA A 189 -10.01 -13.40 -6.63
C ALA A 189 -10.82 -12.47 -5.71
N CYS A 190 -10.31 -11.25 -5.44
CA CYS A 190 -11.01 -10.24 -4.67
C CYS A 190 -12.33 -9.83 -5.35
N PHE A 191 -12.31 -9.59 -6.67
CA PHE A 191 -13.53 -9.24 -7.40
C PHE A 191 -14.56 -10.38 -7.35
N GLY A 192 -14.14 -11.63 -7.52
CA GLY A 192 -15.01 -12.81 -7.43
C GLY A 192 -15.64 -12.98 -6.04
N GLU A 193 -14.82 -12.86 -4.99
CA GLU A 193 -15.30 -12.91 -3.60
C GLU A 193 -16.32 -11.80 -3.31
N ARG A 194 -15.99 -10.55 -3.68
CA ARG A 194 -16.89 -9.40 -3.47
C ARG A 194 -18.17 -9.51 -4.30
N ALA A 195 -18.10 -10.01 -5.52
CA ALA A 195 -19.28 -10.23 -6.35
C ALA A 195 -20.29 -11.16 -5.66
N ASN A 196 -19.81 -12.25 -5.08
CA ASN A 196 -20.65 -13.19 -4.34
C ASN A 196 -21.17 -12.59 -3.02
N ALA A 197 -20.26 -12.01 -2.21
CA ALA A 197 -20.60 -11.51 -0.88
C ALA A 197 -21.58 -10.32 -0.93
N LEU A 198 -21.51 -9.47 -1.96
CA LEU A 198 -22.34 -8.27 -2.11
C LEU A 198 -23.45 -8.41 -3.16
N SER A 199 -23.66 -9.61 -3.69
CA SER A 199 -24.67 -9.87 -4.73
C SER A 199 -24.56 -8.89 -5.89
N LEU A 200 -23.35 -8.78 -6.47
CA LEU A 200 -23.09 -7.92 -7.62
C LEU A 200 -23.45 -8.63 -8.92
N SER A 201 -23.84 -7.89 -9.95
CA SER A 201 -24.17 -8.42 -11.26
C SER A 201 -23.10 -8.09 -12.32
N ARG A 202 -23.00 -8.90 -13.36
CA ARG A 202 -22.06 -8.67 -14.47
C ARG A 202 -22.57 -7.56 -15.37
N PRO A 203 -21.82 -6.44 -15.57
CA PRO A 203 -22.21 -5.40 -16.52
C PRO A 203 -22.00 -5.88 -17.95
N THR A 204 -22.80 -5.31 -18.88
CA THR A 204 -22.65 -5.50 -20.32
C THR A 204 -22.22 -4.21 -20.99
N PHE A 205 -21.25 -4.28 -21.90
CA PHE A 205 -20.84 -3.13 -22.72
C PHE A 205 -21.59 -3.12 -24.03
N SER A 206 -22.10 -1.94 -24.42
CA SER A 206 -22.85 -1.69 -25.66
C SER A 206 -22.10 -0.70 -26.53
N GLU A 207 -22.21 -0.86 -27.85
CA GLU A 207 -21.72 0.13 -28.81
C GLU A 207 -22.62 1.37 -28.87
N GLN A 208 -23.91 1.22 -28.51
CA GLN A 208 -24.84 2.35 -28.45
C GLN A 208 -24.50 3.24 -27.23
N ALA A 209 -24.58 4.55 -27.43
CA ALA A 209 -24.31 5.54 -26.40
C ALA A 209 -25.39 5.50 -25.29
N GLN A 210 -25.16 4.67 -24.26
CA GLN A 210 -26.12 4.49 -23.17
C GLN A 210 -25.45 4.27 -21.82
N LEU A 211 -26.21 4.55 -20.76
CA LEU A 211 -26.01 4.10 -19.40
C LEU A 211 -27.38 3.71 -18.85
N ASP A 212 -27.65 2.42 -18.81
CA ASP A 212 -28.89 1.84 -18.31
C ASP A 212 -28.56 0.99 -17.08
N ILE A 213 -29.03 1.43 -15.92
CA ILE A 213 -28.82 0.80 -14.62
C ILE A 213 -30.17 0.47 -14.02
N SER A 214 -30.44 -0.79 -13.78
CA SER A 214 -31.64 -1.24 -13.06
C SER A 214 -31.28 -1.57 -11.62
N ASN A 215 -32.04 -0.99 -10.68
CA ASN A 215 -31.90 -1.19 -9.24
C ASN A 215 -30.44 -1.01 -8.76
N GLY A 216 -29.81 0.08 -9.20
CA GLY A 216 -28.47 0.45 -8.75
C GLY A 216 -28.44 0.75 -7.25
N ARG A 217 -27.36 0.33 -6.59
CA ARG A 217 -27.13 0.47 -5.16
C ARG A 217 -25.80 1.18 -4.91
N HIS A 218 -25.68 1.90 -3.81
CA HIS A 218 -24.41 2.54 -3.46
C HIS A 218 -23.55 1.57 -2.65
N PRO A 219 -22.40 1.08 -3.16
CA PRO A 219 -21.66 -0.03 -2.56
C PRO A 219 -21.17 0.23 -1.13
N VAL A 220 -20.92 1.48 -0.77
CA VAL A 220 -20.48 1.85 0.59
C VAL A 220 -21.68 2.16 1.48
N VAL A 221 -22.61 3.00 1.04
CA VAL A 221 -23.76 3.43 1.88
C VAL A 221 -24.63 2.24 2.28
N GLU A 222 -24.84 1.29 1.36
CA GLU A 222 -25.58 0.06 1.63
C GLU A 222 -24.97 -0.76 2.77
N GLN A 223 -23.63 -0.75 2.91
CA GLN A 223 -22.93 -1.55 3.92
C GLN A 223 -22.84 -0.88 5.31
N VAL A 224 -22.92 0.46 5.35
CA VAL A 224 -22.72 1.22 6.61
C VAL A 224 -24.03 1.79 7.16
N SER A 225 -25.15 1.72 6.39
CA SER A 225 -26.45 2.24 6.80
C SER A 225 -27.21 1.22 7.66
N ASP A 226 -27.76 1.68 8.78
CA ASP A 226 -28.68 0.87 9.61
C ASP A 226 -30.04 0.63 8.94
N LYS A 227 -30.37 1.41 7.91
CA LYS A 227 -31.61 1.27 7.16
C LYS A 227 -31.37 0.61 5.81
N PRO A 228 -32.31 -0.22 5.31
CA PRO A 228 -32.20 -0.80 3.98
C PRO A 228 -31.99 0.28 2.92
N PHE A 229 -31.02 0.07 2.02
CA PHE A 229 -30.78 0.97 0.90
C PHE A 229 -31.90 0.83 -0.15
N ILE A 230 -32.44 1.94 -0.59
CA ILE A 230 -33.47 1.97 -1.66
C ILE A 230 -32.73 2.04 -3.00
N ALA A 231 -32.81 0.97 -3.78
CA ALA A 231 -32.20 0.89 -5.09
C ALA A 231 -32.86 1.86 -6.09
N ASN A 232 -32.07 2.35 -7.05
CA ASN A 232 -32.52 3.37 -8.00
C ASN A 232 -32.17 2.99 -9.44
N ASN A 233 -33.07 3.35 -10.36
CA ASN A 233 -32.83 3.18 -11.79
C ASN A 233 -32.16 4.44 -12.37
N THR A 234 -31.33 4.23 -13.40
CA THR A 234 -30.72 5.32 -14.18
C THR A 234 -30.76 4.96 -15.65
N LEU A 235 -31.33 5.84 -16.48
CA LEU A 235 -31.29 5.68 -17.92
C LEU A 235 -30.81 6.96 -18.58
N LEU A 236 -29.63 6.89 -19.22
CA LEU A 236 -29.09 7.91 -20.13
C LEU A 236 -28.87 7.25 -21.49
N ASN A 237 -29.39 7.85 -22.54
CA ASN A 237 -29.26 7.38 -23.92
C ASN A 237 -29.24 8.57 -24.88
N GLU A 238 -29.29 8.34 -26.17
CA GLU A 238 -29.26 9.39 -27.20
C GLU A 238 -30.41 10.41 -27.06
N ASP A 239 -31.62 9.98 -26.64
CA ASP A 239 -32.79 10.85 -26.46
C ASP A 239 -32.82 11.50 -25.07
N ARG A 240 -32.01 11.02 -24.15
CA ARG A 240 -31.94 11.48 -22.77
C ARG A 240 -30.53 11.43 -22.25
N ARG A 241 -29.68 12.40 -22.64
CA ARG A 241 -28.29 12.46 -22.20
C ARG A 241 -28.08 13.10 -20.85
N MET A 242 -29.06 13.89 -20.39
CA MET A 242 -28.94 14.67 -19.15
C MET A 242 -30.11 14.45 -18.22
N LEU A 243 -29.84 14.24 -16.95
CA LEU A 243 -30.81 14.25 -15.86
C LEU A 243 -30.57 15.45 -14.96
N LEU A 244 -31.56 16.34 -14.88
CA LEU A 244 -31.60 17.40 -13.88
C LEU A 244 -32.33 16.86 -12.65
N ILE A 245 -31.60 16.74 -11.55
CA ILE A 245 -32.08 16.13 -10.32
C ILE A 245 -32.41 17.21 -9.31
N THR A 246 -33.69 17.30 -8.94
CA THR A 246 -34.19 18.22 -7.92
C THR A 246 -34.63 17.46 -6.67
N GLY A 247 -34.83 18.17 -5.57
CA GLY A 247 -35.30 17.58 -4.31
C GLY A 247 -34.65 18.22 -3.08
N PRO A 248 -35.13 17.89 -1.89
CA PRO A 248 -34.69 18.51 -0.65
C PRO A 248 -33.20 18.14 -0.36
N ASN A 249 -32.59 18.93 0.52
CA ASN A 249 -31.31 18.57 1.12
C ASN A 249 -31.48 17.27 1.90
N MET A 250 -30.46 16.44 1.91
CA MET A 250 -30.45 15.10 2.51
C MET A 250 -31.41 14.09 1.83
N GLY A 251 -32.04 14.45 0.69
CA GLY A 251 -32.87 13.55 -0.11
C GLY A 251 -32.11 12.53 -0.95
N GLY A 252 -30.76 12.42 -0.78
CA GLY A 252 -29.95 11.40 -1.45
C GLY A 252 -29.43 11.77 -2.85
N LYS A 253 -29.59 13.02 -3.33
CA LYS A 253 -29.15 13.47 -4.66
C LYS A 253 -27.67 13.12 -4.91
N SER A 254 -26.79 13.55 -4.03
CA SER A 254 -25.33 13.31 -4.13
C SER A 254 -25.00 11.81 -4.02
N THR A 255 -25.71 11.06 -3.18
CA THR A 255 -25.54 9.60 -3.04
C THR A 255 -25.93 8.90 -4.33
N TYR A 256 -27.05 9.27 -4.95
CA TYR A 256 -27.48 8.73 -6.24
C TYR A 256 -26.46 9.01 -7.36
N MET A 257 -25.92 10.23 -7.43
CA MET A 257 -24.90 10.54 -8.44
C MET A 257 -23.61 9.75 -8.22
N ARG A 258 -23.12 9.71 -6.98
CA ARG A 258 -21.91 8.92 -6.63
C ARG A 258 -22.10 7.43 -6.91
N GLN A 259 -23.27 6.87 -6.61
CA GLN A 259 -23.63 5.50 -6.94
C GLN A 259 -23.41 5.21 -8.44
N ASN A 260 -23.93 6.06 -9.31
CA ASN A 260 -23.80 5.88 -10.76
C ASN A 260 -22.33 5.96 -11.20
N ALA A 261 -21.55 6.92 -10.69
CA ALA A 261 -20.13 7.03 -10.99
C ALA A 261 -19.34 5.80 -10.55
N LEU A 262 -19.62 5.28 -9.34
CA LEU A 262 -18.96 4.07 -8.83
C LEU A 262 -19.33 2.82 -9.63
N ILE A 263 -20.58 2.66 -10.04
CA ILE A 263 -21.02 1.56 -10.92
C ILE A 263 -20.26 1.62 -12.25
N VAL A 264 -20.18 2.79 -12.88
CA VAL A 264 -19.44 2.98 -14.14
C VAL A 264 -17.95 2.69 -13.94
N LEU A 265 -17.34 3.18 -12.87
CA LEU A 265 -15.94 2.96 -12.56
C LEU A 265 -15.64 1.46 -12.36
N LEU A 266 -16.43 0.77 -11.53
CA LEU A 266 -16.28 -0.67 -11.27
C LEU A 266 -16.42 -1.48 -12.56
N ALA A 267 -17.40 -1.16 -13.41
CA ALA A 267 -17.58 -1.82 -14.70
C ALA A 267 -16.32 -1.69 -15.59
N HIS A 268 -15.73 -0.49 -15.66
CA HIS A 268 -14.50 -0.25 -16.45
C HIS A 268 -13.26 -0.89 -15.85
N CYS A 269 -13.25 -1.17 -14.54
CA CYS A 269 -12.20 -1.96 -13.90
C CYS A 269 -12.35 -3.48 -14.14
N GLY A 270 -13.41 -3.93 -14.82
CA GLY A 270 -13.69 -5.35 -15.03
C GLY A 270 -14.38 -6.05 -13.84
N ALA A 271 -14.79 -5.30 -12.84
CA ALA A 271 -15.53 -5.81 -11.68
C ALA A 271 -17.03 -5.98 -11.99
N PHE A 272 -17.70 -6.84 -11.22
CA PHE A 272 -19.17 -6.85 -11.14
C PHE A 272 -19.65 -5.62 -10.38
N VAL A 273 -20.91 -5.24 -10.57
CA VAL A 273 -21.45 -3.95 -10.13
C VAL A 273 -22.68 -4.12 -9.22
N PRO A 274 -22.90 -3.18 -8.27
CA PRO A 274 -24.02 -3.24 -7.34
C PRO A 274 -25.32 -2.77 -8.01
N ALA A 275 -25.90 -3.61 -8.84
CA ALA A 275 -27.17 -3.39 -9.53
C ALA A 275 -27.76 -4.74 -9.95
N ASP A 276 -29.05 -4.79 -10.30
CA ASP A 276 -29.65 -6.00 -10.88
C ASP A 276 -29.15 -6.25 -12.31
N SER A 277 -29.06 -5.19 -13.11
CA SER A 277 -28.46 -5.21 -14.43
C SER A 277 -27.88 -3.86 -14.82
N VAL A 278 -26.79 -3.90 -15.60
CA VAL A 278 -26.15 -2.71 -16.16
C VAL A 278 -25.79 -2.95 -17.62
N SER A 279 -26.23 -2.03 -18.48
CA SER A 279 -25.78 -1.92 -19.85
C SER A 279 -25.23 -0.51 -20.10
N LEU A 280 -23.94 -0.41 -20.48
CA LEU A 280 -23.29 0.88 -20.66
C LEU A 280 -22.37 0.89 -21.88
N SER A 281 -22.21 2.05 -22.49
CA SER A 281 -21.15 2.27 -23.47
C SER A 281 -19.85 2.67 -22.80
N LEU A 282 -18.74 2.55 -23.49
CA LEU A 282 -17.45 2.99 -22.98
C LEU A 282 -17.47 4.46 -22.57
N VAL A 283 -16.95 4.74 -21.39
CA VAL A 283 -16.78 6.08 -20.83
C VAL A 283 -15.27 6.38 -20.79
N ASP A 284 -14.87 7.47 -21.42
CA ASP A 284 -13.48 7.90 -21.47
C ASP A 284 -13.01 8.57 -20.18
N ARG A 285 -13.89 9.37 -19.55
CA ARG A 285 -13.63 10.09 -18.31
C ARG A 285 -14.88 10.23 -17.45
N ILE A 286 -14.70 10.21 -16.16
CA ILE A 286 -15.71 10.56 -15.17
C ILE A 286 -15.29 11.90 -14.55
N PHE A 287 -16.08 12.93 -14.75
CA PHE A 287 -15.87 14.22 -14.11
C PHE A 287 -16.87 14.40 -12.97
N THR A 288 -16.37 14.82 -11.81
CA THR A 288 -17.21 15.07 -10.65
C THR A 288 -16.96 16.45 -10.08
N ARG A 289 -18.06 17.18 -9.86
CA ARG A 289 -18.09 18.36 -9.01
C ARG A 289 -19.19 18.13 -7.98
N ILE A 290 -18.83 17.47 -6.88
CA ILE A 290 -19.75 17.06 -5.81
C ILE A 290 -19.21 17.60 -4.50
N GLY A 291 -19.83 18.67 -3.99
CA GLY A 291 -19.55 19.31 -2.69
C GLY A 291 -18.06 19.57 -2.42
N SER A 292 -17.66 20.77 -2.10
CA SER A 292 -16.33 21.01 -1.53
C SER A 292 -16.42 20.92 -0.01
N SER A 293 -15.53 20.16 0.61
CA SER A 293 -15.06 20.50 1.94
C SER A 293 -14.31 21.83 1.81
N ASP A 294 -14.58 22.78 2.70
CA ASP A 294 -13.83 24.03 2.79
C ASP A 294 -12.34 23.71 2.89
N ASP A 295 -11.61 23.91 1.81
CA ASP A 295 -10.14 23.85 1.85
C ASP A 295 -9.61 25.20 2.36
N LEU A 296 -9.76 25.39 3.66
CA LEU A 296 -9.24 26.56 4.38
C LEU A 296 -7.71 26.67 4.30
N ALA A 297 -7.02 25.59 3.91
CA ALA A 297 -5.57 25.55 3.84
C ALA A 297 -4.99 26.23 2.59
N SER A 298 -5.75 26.24 1.47
CA SER A 298 -5.29 26.84 0.20
C SER A 298 -5.52 28.34 0.09
N GLY A 299 -6.30 28.95 0.98
CA GLY A 299 -6.65 30.38 0.96
C GLY A 299 -7.47 30.81 -0.26
N LEU A 300 -7.95 29.86 -1.08
CA LEU A 300 -8.81 30.12 -2.21
C LEU A 300 -10.29 30.17 -1.75
N SER A 301 -11.05 31.12 -2.31
CA SER A 301 -12.51 31.13 -2.11
C SER A 301 -13.11 29.83 -2.67
N THR A 302 -14.03 29.21 -1.93
CA THR A 302 -14.80 28.04 -2.37
C THR A 302 -15.43 28.24 -3.74
N PHE A 303 -15.86 29.47 -4.04
CA PHE A 303 -16.38 29.87 -5.35
C PHE A 303 -15.32 29.77 -6.46
N MET A 304 -14.07 30.20 -6.20
CA MET A 304 -12.99 30.10 -7.20
C MET A 304 -12.63 28.66 -7.50
N VAL A 305 -12.58 27.80 -6.49
CA VAL A 305 -12.35 26.35 -6.67
C VAL A 305 -13.47 25.77 -7.52
N GLU A 306 -14.73 26.06 -7.17
CA GLU A 306 -15.89 25.63 -7.91
C GLU A 306 -15.84 26.04 -9.38
N MET A 307 -15.51 27.29 -9.68
CA MET A 307 -15.41 27.80 -11.05
C MET A 307 -14.26 27.17 -11.82
N THR A 308 -13.11 26.96 -11.18
CA THR A 308 -11.96 26.30 -11.81
C THR A 308 -12.26 24.85 -12.17
N GLU A 309 -12.91 24.10 -11.27
CA GLU A 309 -13.32 22.72 -11.53
C GLU A 309 -14.37 22.66 -12.64
N THR A 310 -15.37 23.56 -12.59
CA THR A 310 -16.40 23.65 -13.63
C THR A 310 -15.78 23.96 -15.00
N ALA A 311 -14.87 24.93 -15.07
CA ALA A 311 -14.17 25.28 -16.32
C ALA A 311 -13.35 24.07 -16.84
N ASN A 312 -12.65 23.37 -15.96
CA ASN A 312 -11.92 22.15 -16.34
C ASN A 312 -12.84 21.08 -16.94
N ILE A 313 -14.02 20.87 -16.37
CA ILE A 313 -15.04 19.94 -16.91
C ILE A 313 -15.49 20.39 -18.29
N LEU A 314 -15.89 21.66 -18.42
CA LEU A 314 -16.42 22.19 -19.70
C LEU A 314 -15.37 22.10 -20.83
N HIS A 315 -14.08 22.33 -20.54
CA HIS A 315 -13.02 22.27 -21.54
C HIS A 315 -12.63 20.86 -21.95
N ASN A 316 -12.78 19.86 -21.05
CA ASN A 316 -12.22 18.51 -21.25
C ASN A 316 -13.28 17.41 -21.43
N ALA A 317 -14.55 17.68 -21.16
CA ALA A 317 -15.60 16.69 -21.33
C ALA A 317 -15.90 16.43 -22.81
N SER A 318 -15.95 15.16 -23.19
CA SER A 318 -16.29 14.68 -24.52
C SER A 318 -17.70 14.05 -24.55
N GLU A 319 -18.22 13.72 -25.72
CA GLU A 319 -19.50 13.00 -25.87
C GLU A 319 -19.51 11.62 -25.13
N LYS A 320 -18.32 11.04 -24.89
CA LYS A 320 -18.16 9.77 -24.17
C LYS A 320 -18.00 9.94 -22.67
N SER A 321 -17.85 11.16 -22.18
CA SER A 321 -17.65 11.42 -20.75
C SER A 321 -18.94 11.27 -19.94
N LEU A 322 -18.78 10.91 -18.65
CA LEU A 322 -19.83 11.00 -17.64
C LEU A 322 -19.51 12.17 -16.71
N VAL A 323 -20.45 13.14 -16.63
CA VAL A 323 -20.29 14.34 -15.82
C VAL A 323 -21.31 14.34 -14.68
N LEU A 324 -20.82 14.60 -13.46
CA LEU A 324 -21.64 14.72 -12.25
C LEU A 324 -21.41 16.11 -11.64
N MET A 325 -22.47 16.92 -11.62
CA MET A 325 -22.45 18.29 -11.13
C MET A 325 -23.44 18.42 -9.97
N ASP A 326 -22.94 18.76 -8.77
CA ASP A 326 -23.78 18.91 -7.59
C ASP A 326 -23.79 20.35 -7.09
N GLU A 327 -24.94 20.99 -7.19
CA GLU A 327 -25.26 22.27 -6.58
C GLU A 327 -24.31 23.42 -6.99
N ILE A 328 -24.09 23.59 -8.28
CA ILE A 328 -23.27 24.67 -8.83
C ILE A 328 -23.90 26.04 -8.59
N GLY A 329 -23.07 27.05 -8.31
CA GLY A 329 -23.48 28.43 -8.09
C GLY A 329 -23.83 28.75 -6.64
N ARG A 330 -23.56 27.88 -5.67
CA ARG A 330 -23.83 28.17 -4.26
C ARG A 330 -22.93 29.22 -3.62
N GLY A 331 -21.73 29.40 -4.15
CA GLY A 331 -20.71 30.29 -3.59
C GLY A 331 -20.89 31.78 -3.93
N THR A 332 -21.98 32.17 -4.59
CA THR A 332 -22.23 33.54 -5.04
C THR A 332 -23.69 33.98 -4.83
N ALA A 333 -24.07 35.19 -5.27
CA ALA A 333 -25.46 35.67 -5.20
C ALA A 333 -26.38 34.77 -6.02
N THR A 334 -27.65 34.63 -5.57
CA THR A 334 -28.58 33.66 -6.12
C THR A 334 -28.77 33.76 -7.63
N TYR A 335 -28.92 34.99 -8.14
CA TYR A 335 -29.09 35.19 -9.58
C TYR A 335 -27.85 34.91 -10.39
N ASP A 336 -26.66 35.23 -9.87
CA ASP A 336 -25.38 34.93 -10.53
C ASP A 336 -25.14 33.42 -10.54
N GLY A 337 -25.42 32.74 -9.42
CA GLY A 337 -25.33 31.29 -9.31
C GLY A 337 -26.29 30.57 -10.27
N LEU A 338 -27.52 31.06 -10.39
CA LEU A 338 -28.51 30.56 -11.36
C LEU A 338 -28.00 30.72 -12.80
N ALA A 339 -27.48 31.90 -13.14
CA ALA A 339 -26.96 32.18 -14.49
C ALA A 339 -25.79 31.26 -14.85
N ILE A 340 -24.89 31.02 -13.90
CA ILE A 340 -23.74 30.09 -14.08
C ILE A 340 -24.26 28.67 -14.29
N ALA A 341 -25.15 28.19 -13.45
CA ALA A 341 -25.70 26.84 -13.55
C ALA A 341 -26.49 26.63 -14.86
N TRP A 342 -27.23 27.67 -15.30
CA TRP A 342 -27.95 27.68 -16.56
C TRP A 342 -27.01 27.54 -17.75
N SER A 343 -26.00 28.43 -17.86
CA SER A 343 -25.01 28.41 -18.94
C SER A 343 -24.19 27.13 -18.96
N THR A 344 -23.88 26.56 -17.79
CA THR A 344 -23.18 25.29 -17.67
C THR A 344 -24.01 24.14 -18.25
N LEU A 345 -25.30 24.08 -17.93
CA LEU A 345 -26.21 23.08 -18.48
C LEU A 345 -26.34 23.16 -20.00
N GLU A 346 -26.53 24.39 -20.53
CA GLU A 346 -26.60 24.61 -21.99
C GLU A 346 -25.29 24.19 -22.68
N TYR A 347 -24.13 24.53 -22.12
CA TYR A 347 -22.83 24.16 -22.68
C TYR A 347 -22.66 22.64 -22.72
N LEU A 348 -22.94 21.95 -21.61
CA LEU A 348 -22.84 20.48 -21.55
C LEU A 348 -23.80 19.80 -22.53
N HIS A 349 -25.00 20.36 -22.73
CA HIS A 349 -25.98 19.82 -23.65
C HIS A 349 -25.60 20.05 -25.12
N ASP A 350 -25.29 21.30 -25.51
CA ASP A 350 -25.18 21.71 -26.91
C ASP A 350 -23.76 21.47 -27.47
N LEU A 351 -22.73 21.68 -26.64
CA LEU A 351 -21.34 21.62 -27.09
C LEU A 351 -20.65 20.33 -26.66
N SER A 352 -20.58 20.01 -25.38
CA SER A 352 -19.91 18.79 -24.90
C SER A 352 -20.71 17.52 -25.26
N LYS A 353 -22.04 17.60 -25.28
CA LYS A 353 -22.97 16.51 -25.60
C LYS A 353 -22.74 15.25 -24.75
N CYS A 354 -22.16 15.40 -23.57
CA CYS A 354 -21.83 14.32 -22.65
C CYS A 354 -23.04 13.81 -21.85
N ARG A 355 -22.89 12.63 -21.27
CA ARG A 355 -23.88 12.11 -20.32
C ARG A 355 -23.70 12.84 -19.01
N THR A 356 -24.78 13.44 -18.48
CA THR A 356 -24.70 14.32 -17.32
C THR A 356 -25.78 14.02 -16.29
N LEU A 357 -25.38 13.92 -15.03
CA LEU A 357 -26.23 13.98 -13.85
C LEU A 357 -25.99 15.34 -13.19
N PHE A 358 -27.01 16.18 -13.11
CA PHE A 358 -26.90 17.54 -12.60
C PHE A 358 -27.91 17.74 -11.45
N ALA A 359 -27.43 17.80 -10.22
CA ALA A 359 -28.25 18.10 -9.06
C ALA A 359 -28.27 19.60 -8.78
N THR A 360 -29.43 20.11 -8.45
CA THR A 360 -29.61 21.55 -8.21
C THR A 360 -30.74 21.86 -7.20
N HIS A 361 -30.59 23.02 -6.57
CA HIS A 361 -31.71 23.68 -5.81
C HIS A 361 -32.47 24.72 -6.61
N TYR A 362 -31.93 25.11 -7.78
CA TYR A 362 -32.59 26.09 -8.64
C TYR A 362 -33.73 25.41 -9.41
N HIS A 363 -34.98 25.57 -8.94
CA HIS A 363 -36.13 25.00 -9.60
C HIS A 363 -36.37 25.61 -10.99
N GLU A 364 -35.88 26.83 -11.21
CA GLU A 364 -35.96 27.55 -12.49
C GLU A 364 -35.28 26.78 -13.62
N LEU A 365 -34.22 26.02 -13.34
CA LEU A 365 -33.52 25.19 -14.34
C LEU A 365 -34.40 24.10 -14.96
N THR A 366 -35.48 23.71 -14.29
CA THR A 366 -36.44 22.75 -14.86
C THR A 366 -37.13 23.27 -16.12
N HIS A 367 -37.18 24.60 -16.32
CA HIS A 367 -37.69 25.20 -17.53
C HIS A 367 -36.91 24.86 -18.77
N LEU A 368 -35.60 24.55 -18.60
CA LEU A 368 -34.69 24.14 -19.71
C LEU A 368 -35.13 22.82 -20.36
N GLN A 369 -35.93 21.99 -19.72
CA GLN A 369 -36.49 20.79 -20.34
C GLN A 369 -37.34 21.12 -21.58
N LYS A 370 -37.86 22.35 -21.70
CA LYS A 370 -38.67 22.79 -22.85
C LYS A 370 -37.81 23.15 -24.08
N THR A 371 -36.53 23.50 -23.85
CA THR A 371 -35.62 23.97 -24.88
C THR A 371 -34.52 22.95 -25.19
N LEU A 372 -34.03 22.20 -24.18
CA LEU A 372 -32.97 21.22 -24.29
C LEU A 372 -33.61 19.82 -24.50
N ALA A 373 -33.60 19.35 -25.74
CA ALA A 373 -34.34 18.15 -26.15
C ALA A 373 -33.94 16.86 -25.39
N GLN A 374 -32.64 16.70 -25.03
CA GLN A 374 -32.13 15.53 -24.31
C GLN A 374 -32.06 15.72 -22.79
N LEU A 375 -32.59 16.80 -22.24
CA LEU A 375 -32.68 17.02 -20.80
C LEU A 375 -34.00 16.45 -20.23
N ARG A 376 -33.90 15.70 -19.13
CA ARG A 376 -35.09 15.26 -18.36
C ARG A 376 -34.95 15.67 -16.90
N CYS A 377 -36.05 16.10 -16.29
CA CYS A 377 -36.10 16.47 -14.89
C CYS A 377 -36.58 15.28 -14.04
N HIS A 378 -35.88 15.00 -12.96
CA HIS A 378 -36.23 13.99 -11.97
C HIS A 378 -36.25 14.63 -10.59
N ALA A 379 -37.26 14.27 -9.79
CA ALA A 379 -37.35 14.68 -8.39
C ALA A 379 -37.02 13.47 -7.50
N MET A 380 -36.17 13.68 -6.51
CA MET A 380 -35.92 12.65 -5.48
C MET A 380 -37.18 12.56 -4.60
N GLN A 381 -37.72 11.35 -4.44
CA GLN A 381 -38.75 11.03 -3.48
C GLN A 381 -38.09 10.67 -2.14
N VAL A 382 -38.56 11.29 -1.05
CA VAL A 382 -38.06 11.05 0.33
C VAL A 382 -39.01 10.09 1.03
#